data_cf2df3fa83a997716ee86294627222f5
#
_entry.id   cf2df3fa83a997716ee86294627222f5
#
_cell.length_a   1.000
_cell.length_b   1.000
_cell.length_c   1.000
_cell.angle_alpha   90.00
_cell.angle_beta   90.00
_cell.angle_gamma   90.00
#
_symmetry.space_group_name_H-M   'P 1'
#
loop_
_entity.id
_entity.type
_entity.pdbx_description
1 polymer ?
#
loop_
_entity_poly.entity_id
_entity_poly.type
_entity_poly.pdbx_seq_one_letter_code
_entity_poly.pdbx_strand_id
1 'polypeptide(L)'
;MINTQINNPIIRSLYLLLILACVGCAAPNVEITSTFPTPNVRKAPVNLGFYLPDELTSYTYSQKMGKRSEWKISLGAAQQSMFETLGKSVFENYALTSSISAGQTLDGVIEPRIKELQFSIPKQTRTDYFEVWIRYQFKLFDKNANLVGEWDLPAYGKAKAQDYPSNGTALQAAALSACRDAMAFFSLNFTRVPLVKNWIIAGKPSLEISPQQNTESNQT
;
A
#
# COMPACT_ATOMS: atom_id res chain seq x y z
N MET A 1 21.49 -1.73 59.96
CA MET A 1 20.18 -2.41 59.80
C MET A 1 19.08 -1.37 59.97
N ILE A 2 18.61 -0.81 58.87
CA ILE A 2 17.53 0.19 58.89
C ILE A 2 16.25 -0.54 58.48
N ASN A 3 15.49 -0.91 59.52
CA ASN A 3 14.19 -1.58 59.31
C ASN A 3 13.11 -0.50 59.31
N THR A 4 12.84 0.06 58.15
CA THR A 4 11.82 1.09 57.98
C THR A 4 10.45 0.40 57.93
N GLN A 5 9.76 0.41 59.04
CA GLN A 5 8.34 -0.07 59.18
C GLN A 5 7.43 0.80 58.31
N ILE A 6 7.17 0.35 57.08
CA ILE A 6 6.17 0.96 56.17
C ILE A 6 4.76 0.47 56.53
N ASN A 7 4.37 0.72 57.77
CA ASN A 7 3.02 0.32 58.25
C ASN A 7 2.05 1.51 58.39
N ASN A 8 2.43 2.67 57.88
CA ASN A 8 1.56 3.82 57.89
C ASN A 8 0.61 3.77 56.68
N PRO A 9 -0.72 3.69 56.85
CA PRO A 9 -1.66 3.57 55.74
C PRO A 9 -1.56 4.75 54.74
N ILE A 10 -1.18 5.92 55.23
CA ILE A 10 -0.94 7.12 54.42
C ILE A 10 0.22 6.93 53.47
N ILE A 11 1.33 6.36 53.94
CA ILE A 11 2.55 6.08 53.14
C ILE A 11 2.22 5.00 52.11
N ARG A 12 1.46 3.97 52.44
CA ARG A 12 1.01 2.95 51.49
C ARG A 12 0.12 3.51 50.39
N SER A 13 -0.81 4.42 50.76
CA SER A 13 -1.69 5.09 49.81
C SER A 13 -0.91 6.01 48.89
N LEU A 14 0.11 6.70 49.40
CA LEU A 14 0.99 7.56 48.60
C LEU A 14 1.87 6.77 47.62
N TYR A 15 2.39 5.60 48.04
CA TYR A 15 3.14 4.69 47.18
C TYR A 15 2.23 4.07 46.08
N LEU A 16 0.98 3.71 46.41
CA LEU A 16 0.03 3.20 45.43
C LEU A 16 -0.34 4.27 44.39
N LEU A 17 -0.50 5.52 44.83
CA LEU A 17 -0.75 6.66 43.95
C LEU A 17 0.45 6.97 43.04
N LEU A 18 1.68 6.83 43.56
CA LEU A 18 2.93 7.05 42.81
C LEU A 18 3.14 5.96 41.76
N ILE A 19 2.78 4.69 42.04
CA ILE A 19 2.86 3.59 41.08
C ILE A 19 1.80 3.76 39.96
N LEU A 20 0.62 4.26 40.27
CA LEU A 20 -0.43 4.55 39.27
C LEU A 20 -0.03 5.69 38.31
N ALA A 21 0.83 6.63 38.74
CA ALA A 21 1.29 7.75 37.93
C ALA A 21 2.38 7.35 36.90
N CYS A 22 2.95 6.13 37.00
CA CYS A 22 3.98 5.60 36.09
C CYS A 22 3.41 4.90 34.86
N VAL A 23 2.10 4.95 34.59
CA VAL A 23 1.55 4.48 33.30
C VAL A 23 1.96 5.47 32.22
N GLY A 24 3.20 5.36 31.80
CA GLY A 24 3.77 6.18 30.73
C GLY A 24 2.99 5.99 29.45
N CYS A 25 2.65 7.09 28.75
CA CYS A 25 2.13 7.07 27.42
C CYS A 25 3.11 6.32 26.49
N ALA A 26 2.86 5.04 26.26
CA ALA A 26 3.54 4.30 25.22
C ALA A 26 3.18 4.94 23.86
N ALA A 27 4.17 5.18 23.02
CA ALA A 27 3.93 5.68 21.68
C ALA A 27 3.12 4.64 20.88
N PRO A 28 2.14 5.06 20.06
CA PRO A 28 1.30 4.11 19.36
C PRO A 28 2.11 3.29 18.36
N ASN A 29 1.96 1.98 18.44
CA ASN A 29 2.32 1.04 17.41
C ASN A 29 1.02 0.69 16.67
N VAL A 30 0.92 1.14 15.41
CA VAL A 30 -0.31 1.00 14.62
C VAL A 30 -0.09 -0.09 13.60
N GLU A 31 -0.81 -1.18 13.75
CA GLU A 31 -0.88 -2.25 12.75
C GLU A 31 -2.09 -2.02 11.84
N ILE A 32 -1.84 -2.01 10.54
CA ILE A 32 -2.88 -1.83 9.53
C ILE A 32 -3.31 -3.21 9.04
N THR A 33 -4.45 -3.65 9.55
CA THR A 33 -5.16 -4.83 9.03
C THR A 33 -6.51 -4.37 8.49
N SER A 34 -6.80 -4.64 7.23
CA SER A 34 -8.09 -4.27 6.65
C SER A 34 -8.40 -5.11 5.41
N THR A 35 -9.69 -5.33 5.20
CA THR A 35 -10.24 -5.71 3.90
C THR A 35 -10.45 -4.44 3.09
N PHE A 36 -10.08 -4.48 1.81
CA PHE A 36 -10.25 -3.35 0.91
C PHE A 36 -11.49 -3.54 0.04
N PRO A 37 -12.21 -2.45 -0.27
CA PRO A 37 -13.33 -2.51 -1.22
C PRO A 37 -12.80 -2.91 -2.60
N THR A 38 -13.54 -3.77 -3.28
CA THR A 38 -13.23 -4.19 -4.65
C THR A 38 -13.48 -3.04 -5.63
N PRO A 39 -12.47 -2.53 -6.36
CA PRO A 39 -12.68 -1.53 -7.39
C PRO A 39 -13.64 -2.03 -8.48
N ASN A 40 -14.63 -1.21 -8.82
CA ASN A 40 -15.52 -1.50 -9.93
C ASN A 40 -15.05 -0.77 -11.20
N VAL A 41 -14.12 -1.37 -11.92
CA VAL A 41 -13.50 -0.80 -13.11
C VAL A 41 -13.54 -1.81 -14.26
N ARG A 42 -13.42 -1.31 -15.50
CA ARG A 42 -13.22 -2.19 -16.65
C ARG A 42 -11.86 -2.86 -16.55
N LYS A 43 -11.82 -4.18 -16.59
CA LYS A 43 -10.58 -4.94 -16.53
C LYS A 43 -9.67 -4.65 -17.72
N ALA A 44 -8.38 -4.55 -17.45
CA ALA A 44 -7.37 -4.52 -18.49
C ALA A 44 -7.27 -5.92 -19.14
N PRO A 45 -7.23 -6.02 -20.47
CA PRO A 45 -7.19 -7.30 -21.18
C PRO A 45 -5.77 -7.89 -21.18
N VAL A 46 -5.28 -8.18 -20.00
CA VAL A 46 -3.95 -8.73 -19.73
C VAL A 46 -4.00 -9.76 -18.61
N ASN A 47 -3.11 -10.76 -18.70
CA ASN A 47 -2.89 -11.77 -17.67
C ASN A 47 -1.65 -11.35 -16.87
N LEU A 48 -1.83 -10.76 -15.70
CA LEU A 48 -0.73 -10.21 -14.91
C LEU A 48 -0.62 -10.85 -13.54
N GLY A 49 0.63 -11.05 -13.10
CA GLY A 49 0.95 -11.42 -11.74
C GLY A 49 1.38 -10.21 -10.91
N PHE A 50 1.14 -10.27 -9.59
CA PHE A 50 1.89 -9.49 -8.63
C PHE A 50 2.94 -10.37 -7.96
N TYR A 51 4.19 -9.93 -7.97
CA TYR A 51 5.24 -10.40 -7.10
C TYR A 51 5.36 -9.41 -5.93
N LEU A 52 5.01 -9.86 -4.72
CA LEU A 52 5.06 -9.04 -3.51
C LEU A 52 6.34 -9.42 -2.73
N PRO A 53 7.40 -8.60 -2.77
CA PRO A 53 8.63 -8.91 -2.04
C PRO A 53 8.41 -8.82 -0.52
N ASP A 54 9.26 -9.52 0.24
CA ASP A 54 9.17 -9.58 1.71
C ASP A 54 9.27 -8.18 2.35
N GLU A 55 10.06 -7.28 1.76
CA GLU A 55 10.17 -5.89 2.21
C GLU A 55 8.83 -5.14 2.15
N LEU A 56 7.95 -5.52 1.23
CA LEU A 56 6.61 -4.93 1.12
C LEU A 56 5.65 -5.60 2.10
N THR A 57 5.65 -6.94 2.17
CA THR A 57 4.70 -7.72 2.99
C THR A 57 5.00 -7.66 4.48
N SER A 58 6.22 -7.24 4.85
CA SER A 58 6.64 -6.97 6.23
C SER A 58 6.89 -5.47 6.52
N TYR A 59 6.47 -4.58 5.62
CA TYR A 59 6.80 -3.16 5.69
C TYR A 59 6.33 -2.52 6.99
N THR A 60 7.28 -1.91 7.69
CA THR A 60 7.05 -1.11 8.90
C THR A 60 7.85 0.18 8.81
N TYR A 61 7.18 1.30 9.04
CA TYR A 61 7.80 2.62 9.10
C TYR A 61 7.82 3.12 10.54
N SER A 62 8.96 3.70 10.94
CA SER A 62 9.15 4.30 12.26
C SER A 62 9.57 5.74 12.15
N GLN A 63 8.97 6.61 12.97
CA GLN A 63 9.32 8.02 13.05
C GLN A 63 9.41 8.49 14.49
N LYS A 64 10.52 9.13 14.86
CA LYS A 64 10.68 9.76 16.17
C LYS A 64 9.90 11.06 16.23
N MET A 65 9.02 11.17 17.23
CA MET A 65 8.21 12.34 17.52
C MET A 65 8.68 13.00 18.83
N GLY A 66 9.67 13.92 18.71
CA GLY A 66 10.31 14.54 19.87
C GLY A 66 11.35 13.61 20.54
N LYS A 67 11.68 13.89 21.83
CA LYS A 67 12.81 13.24 22.49
C LYS A 67 12.53 11.81 23.02
N ARG A 68 11.26 11.42 23.20
CA ARG A 68 10.88 10.19 23.95
C ARG A 68 9.82 9.32 23.29
N SER A 69 9.26 9.69 22.15
CA SER A 69 8.21 8.92 21.50
C SER A 69 8.64 8.51 20.09
N GLU A 70 8.53 7.25 19.78
CA GLU A 70 8.71 6.68 18.45
C GLU A 70 7.38 6.09 18.01
N TRP A 71 6.86 6.58 16.90
CA TRP A 71 5.61 6.11 16.33
C TRP A 71 5.91 5.13 15.21
N LYS A 72 5.12 4.05 15.13
CA LYS A 72 5.29 3.00 14.13
C LYS A 72 4.00 2.75 13.38
N ILE A 73 4.12 2.52 12.08
CA ILE A 73 3.03 2.09 11.20
C ILE A 73 3.49 0.81 10.51
N SER A 74 2.80 -0.31 10.77
CA SER A 74 3.03 -1.60 10.11
C SER A 74 1.98 -1.78 9.02
N LEU A 75 2.39 -1.76 7.76
CA LEU A 75 1.53 -1.82 6.58
C LEU A 75 1.53 -3.19 5.89
N GLY A 76 2.47 -4.07 6.20
CA GLY A 76 2.72 -5.28 5.42
C GLY A 76 1.48 -6.12 5.12
N ALA A 77 0.69 -6.47 6.14
CA ALA A 77 -0.54 -7.25 5.96
C ALA A 77 -1.59 -6.51 5.10
N ALA A 78 -1.69 -5.18 5.25
CA ALA A 78 -2.58 -4.36 4.43
C ALA A 78 -2.13 -4.34 2.96
N GLN A 79 -0.81 -4.32 2.69
CA GLN A 79 -0.28 -4.34 1.33
C GLN A 79 -0.66 -5.63 0.61
N GLN A 80 -0.49 -6.79 1.24
CA GLN A 80 -0.87 -8.06 0.65
C GLN A 80 -2.35 -8.07 0.27
N SER A 81 -3.24 -7.76 1.21
CA SER A 81 -4.70 -7.71 0.98
C SER A 81 -5.08 -6.71 -0.12
N MET A 82 -4.42 -5.54 -0.14
CA MET A 82 -4.64 -4.50 -1.13
C MET A 82 -4.29 -4.97 -2.55
N PHE A 83 -3.10 -5.51 -2.76
CA PHE A 83 -2.65 -5.95 -4.08
C PHE A 83 -3.38 -7.18 -4.59
N GLU A 84 -3.78 -8.11 -3.71
CA GLU A 84 -4.66 -9.22 -4.10
C GLU A 84 -6.02 -8.71 -4.60
N THR A 85 -6.62 -7.75 -3.90
CA THR A 85 -7.89 -7.15 -4.29
C THR A 85 -7.76 -6.38 -5.61
N LEU A 86 -6.68 -5.61 -5.79
CA LEU A 86 -6.37 -4.90 -7.02
C LEU A 86 -6.21 -5.85 -8.21
N GLY A 87 -5.39 -6.89 -8.06
CA GLY A 87 -5.13 -7.83 -9.14
C GLY A 87 -6.40 -8.49 -9.66
N LYS A 88 -7.24 -8.99 -8.74
CA LYS A 88 -8.53 -9.60 -9.06
C LYS A 88 -9.51 -8.65 -9.76
N SER A 89 -9.41 -7.35 -9.47
CA SER A 89 -10.36 -6.34 -9.96
C SER A 89 -9.93 -5.71 -11.28
N VAL A 90 -8.63 -5.50 -11.46
CA VAL A 90 -8.08 -4.68 -12.56
C VAL A 90 -7.64 -5.52 -13.76
N PHE A 91 -7.23 -6.76 -13.57
CA PHE A 91 -6.72 -7.62 -14.65
C PHE A 91 -7.74 -8.66 -15.10
N GLU A 92 -7.71 -9.02 -16.37
CA GLU A 92 -8.54 -10.10 -16.91
C GLU A 92 -8.29 -11.39 -16.13
N ASN A 93 -7.04 -11.82 -16.09
CA ASN A 93 -6.57 -12.89 -15.22
C ASN A 93 -5.46 -12.38 -14.29
N TYR A 94 -5.50 -12.85 -13.06
CA TYR A 94 -4.58 -12.44 -12.00
C TYR A 94 -3.97 -13.67 -11.31
N ALA A 95 -2.69 -13.57 -10.97
CA ALA A 95 -1.99 -14.52 -10.11
C ALA A 95 -1.10 -13.78 -9.10
N LEU A 96 -0.99 -14.32 -7.88
CA LEU A 96 0.08 -13.97 -6.97
C LEU A 96 1.27 -14.88 -7.29
N THR A 97 2.44 -14.29 -7.56
CA THR A 97 3.64 -15.03 -7.96
C THR A 97 4.70 -14.99 -6.88
N SER A 98 5.50 -16.06 -6.78
CA SER A 98 6.62 -16.14 -5.84
C SER A 98 7.91 -15.49 -6.37
N SER A 99 7.96 -15.15 -7.66
CA SER A 99 9.10 -14.49 -8.30
C SER A 99 8.69 -13.77 -9.58
N ILE A 100 9.53 -12.88 -10.06
CA ILE A 100 9.35 -12.21 -11.37
C ILE A 100 9.45 -13.19 -12.55
N SER A 101 10.15 -14.32 -12.39
CA SER A 101 10.33 -15.34 -13.43
C SER A 101 9.13 -16.28 -13.59
N ALA A 102 8.11 -16.19 -12.73
CA ALA A 102 6.90 -17.00 -12.82
C ALA A 102 5.96 -16.60 -13.97
N GLY A 103 6.36 -15.59 -14.75
CA GLY A 103 5.54 -15.00 -15.81
C GLY A 103 5.38 -15.82 -17.11
N GLN A 104 5.92 -17.03 -17.21
CA GLN A 104 5.83 -17.80 -18.47
C GLN A 104 4.39 -18.14 -18.91
N THR A 105 3.45 -18.20 -17.99
CA THR A 105 2.00 -18.38 -18.26
C THR A 105 1.22 -17.07 -18.22
N LEU A 106 1.88 -15.97 -17.92
CA LEU A 106 1.32 -14.62 -17.81
C LEU A 106 1.92 -13.73 -18.89
N ASP A 107 1.26 -12.63 -19.20
CA ASP A 107 1.81 -11.61 -20.10
C ASP A 107 2.96 -10.84 -19.44
N GLY A 108 2.94 -10.75 -18.10
CA GLY A 108 3.99 -10.11 -17.31
C GLY A 108 3.74 -10.17 -15.81
N VAL A 109 4.68 -9.60 -15.06
CA VAL A 109 4.64 -9.52 -13.59
C VAL A 109 4.89 -8.09 -13.15
N ILE A 110 4.13 -7.62 -12.18
CA ILE A 110 4.33 -6.33 -11.52
C ILE A 110 4.90 -6.55 -10.14
N GLU A 111 5.99 -5.83 -9.82
CA GLU A 111 6.57 -5.76 -8.48
C GLU A 111 6.29 -4.38 -7.89
N PRO A 112 5.39 -4.26 -6.90
CA PRO A 112 5.18 -3.04 -6.15
C PRO A 112 6.18 -2.91 -4.99
N ARG A 113 6.61 -1.67 -4.71
CA ARG A 113 7.44 -1.32 -3.55
C ARG A 113 6.94 -0.02 -2.93
N ILE A 114 7.10 0.15 -1.62
CA ILE A 114 6.98 1.45 -0.97
C ILE A 114 8.35 2.12 -1.05
N LYS A 115 8.45 3.18 -1.86
CA LYS A 115 9.67 3.98 -2.02
C LYS A 115 9.84 4.97 -0.89
N GLU A 116 8.73 5.52 -0.41
CA GLU A 116 8.72 6.51 0.66
C GLU A 116 7.39 6.47 1.40
N LEU A 117 7.46 6.61 2.72
CA LEU A 117 6.31 6.87 3.58
C LEU A 117 6.65 8.02 4.51
N GLN A 118 5.72 8.93 4.67
CA GLN A 118 5.77 10.00 5.66
C GLN A 118 4.41 10.12 6.32
N PHE A 119 4.39 10.56 7.58
CA PHE A 119 3.15 10.95 8.22
C PHE A 119 3.36 12.19 9.11
N SER A 120 2.29 12.92 9.34
CA SER A 120 2.24 14.02 10.29
C SER A 120 1.14 13.83 11.32
N ILE A 121 1.34 14.42 12.48
CA ILE A 121 0.36 14.44 13.57
C ILE A 121 -0.14 15.86 13.79
N PRO A 122 -1.34 16.06 14.35
CA PRO A 122 -1.95 17.38 14.59
C PRO A 122 -1.02 18.39 15.26
N LYS A 123 -0.22 17.92 16.23
CA LYS A 123 0.73 18.77 16.97
C LYS A 123 1.85 19.36 16.11
N GLN A 124 2.25 18.66 15.03
CA GLN A 124 3.32 19.12 14.13
C GLN A 124 2.82 20.14 13.12
N THR A 125 1.65 19.89 12.54
CA THR A 125 1.08 20.70 11.46
C THR A 125 0.18 21.83 11.96
N ARG A 126 -0.16 21.83 13.26
CA ARG A 126 -1.17 22.73 13.87
C ARG A 126 -2.54 22.62 13.18
N THR A 127 -2.84 21.45 12.68
CA THR A 127 -4.15 21.07 12.11
C THR A 127 -4.84 20.06 13.03
N ASP A 128 -6.09 19.69 12.70
CA ASP A 128 -6.84 18.67 13.43
C ASP A 128 -6.62 17.25 12.85
N TYR A 129 -5.71 17.09 11.89
CA TYR A 129 -5.61 15.89 11.09
C TYR A 129 -4.32 15.10 11.34
N PHE A 130 -4.45 13.79 11.34
CA PHE A 130 -3.39 12.85 11.00
C PHE A 130 -3.33 12.74 9.48
N GLU A 131 -2.14 12.79 8.91
CA GLU A 131 -1.93 12.73 7.47
C GLU A 131 -0.85 11.72 7.14
N VAL A 132 -1.07 10.94 6.08
CA VAL A 132 -0.12 9.92 5.60
C VAL A 132 0.08 10.09 4.11
N TRP A 133 1.34 10.13 3.69
CA TRP A 133 1.78 10.13 2.29
C TRP A 133 2.55 8.86 2.02
N ILE A 134 2.21 8.17 0.94
CA ILE A 134 2.91 6.98 0.49
C ILE A 134 3.28 7.19 -0.97
N ARG A 135 4.53 6.96 -1.32
CA ARG A 135 4.96 6.88 -2.71
C ARG A 135 5.30 5.43 -3.03
N TYR A 136 4.46 4.82 -3.84
CA TYR A 136 4.72 3.52 -4.40
C TYR A 136 5.59 3.63 -5.65
N GLN A 137 6.41 2.62 -5.90
CA GLN A 137 7.08 2.37 -7.16
C GLN A 137 6.63 1.02 -7.67
N PHE A 138 6.27 0.96 -8.95
CA PHE A 138 5.90 -0.28 -9.64
C PHE A 138 6.93 -0.57 -10.70
N LYS A 139 7.40 -1.82 -10.76
CA LYS A 139 8.22 -2.34 -11.85
C LYS A 139 7.38 -3.33 -12.64
N LEU A 140 7.34 -3.18 -13.96
CA LEU A 140 6.68 -4.11 -14.87
C LEU A 140 7.77 -4.96 -15.57
N PHE A 141 7.62 -6.25 -15.48
CA PHE A 141 8.45 -7.24 -16.17
C PHE A 141 7.59 -7.95 -17.22
N ASP A 142 8.19 -8.26 -18.37
CA ASP A 142 7.56 -9.06 -19.42
C ASP A 142 7.55 -10.56 -19.05
N LYS A 143 6.96 -11.39 -19.92
CA LYS A 143 6.90 -12.85 -19.75
C LYS A 143 8.29 -13.53 -19.66
N ASN A 144 9.35 -12.87 -20.12
CA ASN A 144 10.73 -13.35 -20.09
C ASN A 144 11.50 -12.78 -18.88
N ALA A 145 10.82 -12.12 -17.94
CA ALA A 145 11.40 -11.44 -16.79
C ALA A 145 12.31 -10.25 -17.14
N ASN A 146 12.22 -9.69 -18.35
CA ASN A 146 12.92 -8.45 -18.69
C ASN A 146 12.13 -7.26 -18.13
N LEU A 147 12.85 -6.29 -17.57
CA LEU A 147 12.24 -5.05 -17.09
C LEU A 147 11.72 -4.23 -18.28
N VAL A 148 10.41 -4.06 -18.36
CA VAL A 148 9.75 -3.16 -19.32
C VAL A 148 9.93 -1.70 -18.92
N GLY A 149 9.82 -1.42 -17.62
CA GLY A 149 10.01 -0.10 -17.05
C GLY A 149 9.39 0.03 -15.67
N GLU A 150 9.45 1.26 -15.14
CA GLU A 150 8.95 1.56 -13.81
C GLU A 150 8.20 2.89 -13.77
N TRP A 151 7.29 3.05 -12.80
CA TRP A 151 6.60 4.31 -12.54
C TRP A 151 6.31 4.48 -11.06
N ASP A 152 6.19 5.73 -10.63
CA ASP A 152 5.80 6.10 -9.27
C ASP A 152 4.31 6.40 -9.20
N LEU A 153 3.71 6.10 -8.04
CA LEU A 153 2.34 6.42 -7.72
C LEU A 153 2.29 7.06 -6.33
N PRO A 154 2.01 8.36 -6.23
CA PRO A 154 1.78 9.01 -4.95
C PRO A 154 0.37 8.69 -4.44
N ALA A 155 0.24 8.54 -3.13
CA ALA A 155 -1.03 8.34 -2.44
C ALA A 155 -1.06 9.16 -1.16
N TYR A 156 -2.26 9.64 -0.82
CA TYR A 156 -2.48 10.49 0.33
C TYR A 156 -3.73 10.08 1.11
N GLY A 157 -3.64 10.14 2.43
CA GLY A 157 -4.78 9.91 3.30
C GLY A 157 -4.75 10.80 4.53
N LYS A 158 -5.91 11.17 5.02
CA LYS A 158 -6.06 11.95 6.25
C LYS A 158 -7.23 11.46 7.09
N ALA A 159 -7.14 11.70 8.40
CA ALA A 159 -8.20 11.42 9.36
C ALA A 159 -8.21 12.50 10.44
N LYS A 160 -9.39 13.00 10.79
CA LYS A 160 -9.53 14.04 11.81
C LYS A 160 -9.39 13.40 13.19
N ALA A 161 -8.51 13.92 14.04
CA ALA A 161 -8.16 13.30 15.31
C ALA A 161 -9.38 13.06 16.22
N GLN A 162 -10.29 14.05 16.29
CA GLN A 162 -11.48 14.01 17.14
C GLN A 162 -12.54 12.97 16.72
N ASP A 163 -12.47 12.44 15.48
CA ASP A 163 -13.43 11.46 14.97
C ASP A 163 -13.09 10.04 15.45
N TYR A 164 -11.98 9.86 16.17
CA TYR A 164 -11.46 8.57 16.58
C TYR A 164 -11.14 8.53 18.07
N PRO A 165 -11.31 7.37 18.73
CA PRO A 165 -11.13 7.24 20.17
C PRO A 165 -9.68 7.42 20.65
N SER A 166 -8.70 7.31 19.75
CA SER A 166 -7.28 7.50 20.07
C SER A 166 -6.49 8.03 18.88
N ASN A 167 -5.31 8.59 19.18
CA ASN A 167 -4.36 9.01 18.14
C ASN A 167 -3.89 7.84 17.26
N GLY A 168 -3.75 6.64 17.82
CA GLY A 168 -3.38 5.44 17.08
C GLY A 168 -4.45 5.06 16.05
N THR A 169 -5.74 5.05 16.44
CA THR A 169 -6.84 4.74 15.53
C THR A 169 -7.04 5.82 14.47
N ALA A 170 -6.78 7.09 14.78
CA ALA A 170 -6.80 8.17 13.80
C ALA A 170 -5.67 8.02 12.77
N LEU A 171 -4.44 7.70 13.22
CA LEU A 171 -3.32 7.43 12.31
C LEU A 171 -3.58 6.18 11.45
N GLN A 172 -4.18 5.13 12.02
CA GLN A 172 -4.61 3.94 11.28
C GLN A 172 -5.59 4.30 10.16
N ALA A 173 -6.59 5.12 10.47
CA ALA A 173 -7.58 5.56 9.49
C ALA A 173 -6.96 6.41 8.38
N ALA A 174 -6.01 7.29 8.70
CA ALA A 174 -5.26 8.07 7.72
C ALA A 174 -4.43 7.15 6.79
N ALA A 175 -3.74 6.14 7.34
CA ALA A 175 -2.96 5.19 6.56
C ALA A 175 -3.85 4.33 5.65
N LEU A 176 -5.00 3.85 6.15
CA LEU A 176 -5.98 3.13 5.33
C LEU A 176 -6.56 4.01 4.22
N SER A 177 -6.79 5.29 4.50
CA SER A 177 -7.22 6.25 3.48
C SER A 177 -6.18 6.39 2.37
N ALA A 178 -4.89 6.49 2.71
CA ALA A 178 -3.80 6.53 1.72
C ALA A 178 -3.73 5.25 0.87
N CYS A 179 -3.89 4.06 1.48
CA CYS A 179 -3.96 2.80 0.75
C CYS A 179 -5.14 2.77 -0.24
N ARG A 180 -6.33 3.25 0.17
CA ARG A 180 -7.51 3.32 -0.70
C ARG A 180 -7.32 4.31 -1.85
N ASP A 181 -6.66 5.44 -1.59
CA ASP A 181 -6.29 6.41 -2.62
C ASP A 181 -5.34 5.79 -3.65
N ALA A 182 -4.32 5.04 -3.20
CA ALA A 182 -3.44 4.27 -4.08
C ALA A 182 -4.20 3.27 -4.95
N MET A 183 -5.15 2.53 -4.36
CA MET A 183 -6.00 1.58 -5.08
C MET A 183 -6.82 2.26 -6.16
N ALA A 184 -7.49 3.36 -5.80
CA ALA A 184 -8.31 4.13 -6.73
C ALA A 184 -7.47 4.66 -7.90
N PHE A 185 -6.32 5.26 -7.59
CA PHE A 185 -5.43 5.79 -8.62
C PHE A 185 -4.90 4.70 -9.55
N PHE A 186 -4.41 3.59 -8.98
CA PHE A 186 -3.94 2.45 -9.77
C PHE A 186 -5.05 1.91 -10.68
N SER A 187 -6.23 1.64 -10.13
CA SER A 187 -7.36 1.06 -10.85
C SER A 187 -7.81 1.92 -12.04
N LEU A 188 -7.81 3.24 -11.88
CA LEU A 188 -8.26 4.17 -12.91
C LEU A 188 -7.19 4.50 -13.96
N ASN A 189 -5.91 4.39 -13.58
CA ASN A 189 -4.83 4.91 -14.41
C ASN A 189 -3.87 3.85 -14.95
N PHE A 190 -3.93 2.60 -14.50
CA PHE A 190 -2.99 1.54 -14.92
C PHE A 190 -2.79 1.49 -16.43
N THR A 191 -3.86 1.38 -17.20
CA THR A 191 -3.79 1.31 -18.67
C THR A 191 -3.45 2.65 -19.35
N ARG A 192 -3.43 3.76 -18.58
CA ARG A 192 -3.07 5.09 -19.05
C ARG A 192 -1.59 5.43 -18.84
N VAL A 193 -0.89 4.69 -17.98
CA VAL A 193 0.56 4.81 -17.80
C VAL A 193 1.22 4.58 -19.15
N PRO A 194 2.00 5.53 -19.72
CA PRO A 194 2.50 5.42 -21.09
C PRO A 194 3.28 4.13 -21.36
N LEU A 195 4.15 3.71 -20.44
CA LEU A 195 4.92 2.46 -20.59
C LEU A 195 3.99 1.23 -20.63
N VAL A 196 2.96 1.17 -19.76
CA VAL A 196 1.99 0.07 -19.70
C VAL A 196 1.15 0.03 -20.96
N LYS A 197 0.65 1.20 -21.40
CA LYS A 197 -0.13 1.32 -22.64
C LYS A 197 0.67 0.80 -23.85
N ASN A 198 1.92 1.24 -24.00
CA ASN A 198 2.78 0.82 -25.10
C ASN A 198 3.07 -0.69 -25.04
N TRP A 199 3.34 -1.22 -23.84
CA TRP A 199 3.59 -2.65 -23.62
C TRP A 199 2.33 -3.49 -23.97
N ILE A 200 1.13 -3.08 -23.56
CA ILE A 200 -0.13 -3.77 -23.93
C ILE A 200 -0.35 -3.77 -25.44
N ILE A 201 -0.06 -2.67 -26.12
CA ILE A 201 -0.23 -2.56 -27.59
C ILE A 201 0.78 -3.47 -28.30
N ALA A 202 2.03 -3.49 -27.85
CA ALA A 202 3.09 -4.33 -28.46
C ALA A 202 2.84 -5.83 -28.26
N GLY A 203 2.19 -6.23 -27.16
CA GLY A 203 1.84 -7.62 -26.85
C GLY A 203 0.62 -8.16 -27.62
N LYS A 204 -0.16 -7.32 -28.27
CA LYS A 204 -1.28 -7.78 -29.13
C LYS A 204 -0.75 -8.26 -30.46
N PRO A 205 -1.11 -9.49 -30.92
CA PRO A 205 -0.80 -9.89 -32.28
C PRO A 205 -1.38 -8.86 -33.24
N SER A 206 -0.55 -8.36 -34.13
CA SER A 206 -1.00 -7.52 -35.25
C SER A 206 -2.12 -8.27 -35.96
N LEU A 207 -3.31 -7.70 -36.02
CA LEU A 207 -4.33 -8.19 -36.96
C LEU A 207 -3.69 -8.02 -38.34
N GLU A 208 -3.19 -9.12 -38.92
CA GLU A 208 -2.79 -9.14 -40.32
C GLU A 208 -4.00 -8.72 -41.14
N ILE A 209 -3.96 -7.50 -41.63
CA ILE A 209 -4.87 -7.05 -42.71
C ILE A 209 -4.43 -7.87 -43.91
N SER A 210 -5.09 -9.01 -44.13
CA SER A 210 -4.93 -9.76 -45.38
C SER A 210 -5.22 -8.79 -46.54
N PRO A 211 -4.29 -8.59 -47.47
CA PRO A 211 -4.56 -7.79 -48.66
C PRO A 211 -5.74 -8.45 -49.40
N GLN A 212 -6.86 -7.76 -49.52
CA GLN A 212 -7.93 -8.19 -50.42
C GLN A 212 -7.32 -8.31 -51.80
N GLN A 213 -7.25 -9.54 -52.32
CA GLN A 213 -6.98 -9.79 -53.73
C GLN A 213 -8.14 -9.18 -54.53
N ASN A 214 -7.90 -8.03 -55.14
CA ASN A 214 -8.75 -7.51 -56.20
C ASN A 214 -8.65 -8.49 -57.39
N THR A 215 -9.62 -9.37 -57.46
CA THR A 215 -9.85 -10.16 -58.67
C THR A 215 -10.49 -9.22 -59.70
N GLU A 216 -9.68 -8.56 -60.48
CA GLU A 216 -10.16 -7.94 -61.74
C GLU A 216 -10.63 -9.06 -62.65
N SER A 217 -11.92 -9.24 -62.76
CA SER A 217 -12.55 -10.02 -63.81
C SER A 217 -12.56 -9.20 -65.11
N ASN A 218 -11.53 -9.40 -65.93
CA ASN A 218 -11.58 -9.06 -67.36
C ASN A 218 -12.64 -9.92 -68.00
N GLN A 219 -13.74 -9.33 -68.46
CA GLN A 219 -14.60 -9.92 -69.48
C GLN A 219 -14.57 -9.02 -70.70
N THR A 220 -14.11 -9.61 -71.76
CA THR A 220 -14.19 -9.26 -73.19
C THR A 220 -15.63 -9.05 -73.63
#